data_22bb494fd0ae9906411e9e6f147da04b
#
_entry.id   22bb494fd0ae9906411e9e6f147da04b
#
_cell.length_a   1.000
_cell.length_b   1.000
_cell.length_c   1.000
_cell.angle_alpha   90.00
_cell.angle_beta   90.00
_cell.angle_gamma   90.00
#
_symmetry.space_group_name_H-M   'P 1'
#
loop_
_entity.id
_entity.type
_entity.pdbx_description
1 polymer ?
#
loop_
_entity_poly.entity_id
_entity_poly.type
_entity_poly.pdbx_seq_one_letter_code
_entity_poly.pdbx_strand_id
1 'polypeptide(L)'
;MAEADFDVLILGAGSGGYACALRAAQLGLSVGLVEKGNLGGTCLHVGCIPTKALLHAAEIADSARDSEQFGVRATLNGIDMPGVNSYKDGVVARLFKGLTGLIKGRGITVIEGEGRLTGPHQVTVDNASYVGRHVVLASGSYSRSLPGLDIDGERIVTSEHAVRLDRVPASVVVLGGGVIGCEFASVWRSFGADVTIVEALPRLSLIHI
;
A
#
# COMPACT_ATOMS: atom_id res chain seq x y z
N MET A 1 -22.61 10.41 30.66
CA MET A 1 -21.73 9.92 29.56
C MET A 1 -20.32 10.17 30.03
N ALA A 2 -19.41 9.22 29.85
CA ALA A 2 -18.00 9.48 30.13
C ALA A 2 -17.50 10.66 29.29
N GLU A 3 -16.63 11.49 29.86
CA GLU A 3 -15.98 12.57 29.14
C GLU A 3 -15.20 11.99 27.97
N ALA A 4 -15.33 12.54 26.77
CA ALA A 4 -14.63 12.01 25.59
C ALA A 4 -13.18 12.50 25.58
N ASP A 5 -12.23 11.60 25.36
CA ASP A 5 -10.81 11.93 25.25
C ASP A 5 -10.53 12.69 23.93
N PHE A 6 -11.30 12.39 22.87
CA PHE A 6 -11.15 12.98 21.55
C PHE A 6 -12.51 13.33 20.91
N ASP A 7 -12.52 14.36 20.07
CA ASP A 7 -13.68 14.63 19.21
C ASP A 7 -13.83 13.52 18.16
N VAL A 8 -12.69 13.07 17.60
CA VAL A 8 -12.65 11.97 16.61
C VAL A 8 -11.59 10.95 17.00
N LEU A 9 -12.01 9.72 17.22
CA LEU A 9 -11.14 8.57 17.48
C LEU A 9 -11.15 7.65 16.26
N ILE A 10 -9.98 7.41 15.67
CA ILE A 10 -9.85 6.70 14.41
C ILE A 10 -9.10 5.40 14.63
N LEU A 11 -9.68 4.28 14.22
CA LEU A 11 -9.07 2.96 14.30
C LEU A 11 -8.47 2.58 12.95
N GLY A 12 -7.15 2.62 12.88
CA GLY A 12 -6.32 2.38 11.70
C GLY A 12 -5.80 3.66 11.03
N ALA A 13 -4.49 3.74 10.82
CA ALA A 13 -3.80 4.87 10.22
C ALA A 13 -3.37 4.63 8.77
N GLY A 14 -4.08 3.78 8.03
CA GLY A 14 -3.96 3.66 6.59
C GLY A 14 -4.47 4.90 5.86
N SER A 15 -4.54 4.87 4.52
CA SER A 15 -4.90 6.02 3.69
C SER A 15 -6.24 6.67 4.08
N GLY A 16 -7.25 5.90 4.44
CA GLY A 16 -8.52 6.42 4.93
C GLY A 16 -8.39 7.08 6.31
N GLY A 17 -7.65 6.42 7.23
CA GLY A 17 -7.52 6.89 8.60
C GLY A 17 -6.70 8.16 8.74
N TYR A 18 -5.48 8.21 8.18
CA TYR A 18 -4.67 9.42 8.29
C TYR A 18 -5.25 10.61 7.50
N ALA A 19 -5.93 10.37 6.37
CA ALA A 19 -6.60 11.44 5.64
C ALA A 19 -7.73 12.05 6.46
N CYS A 20 -8.55 11.20 7.12
CA CYS A 20 -9.59 11.64 8.05
C CYS A 20 -8.98 12.41 9.23
N ALA A 21 -7.92 11.87 9.85
CA ALA A 21 -7.24 12.50 10.98
C ALA A 21 -6.72 13.89 10.65
N LEU A 22 -6.02 14.03 9.52
CA LEU A 22 -5.49 15.32 9.06
C LEU A 22 -6.60 16.32 8.78
N ARG A 23 -7.70 15.87 8.17
CA ARG A 23 -8.84 16.76 7.89
C ARG A 23 -9.55 17.19 9.17
N ALA A 24 -9.79 16.28 10.11
CA ALA A 24 -10.39 16.58 11.40
C ALA A 24 -9.55 17.60 12.19
N ALA A 25 -8.22 17.40 12.24
CA ALA A 25 -7.32 18.34 12.90
C ALA A 25 -7.29 19.73 12.22
N GLN A 26 -7.40 19.79 10.89
CA GLN A 26 -7.55 21.07 10.16
C GLN A 26 -8.84 21.82 10.51
N LEU A 27 -9.89 21.10 10.90
CA LEU A 27 -11.16 21.68 11.35
C LEU A 27 -11.17 22.04 12.84
N GLY A 28 -10.02 21.90 13.53
CA GLY A 28 -9.85 22.26 14.93
C GLY A 28 -10.34 21.19 15.92
N LEU A 29 -10.60 19.96 15.44
CA LEU A 29 -11.04 18.85 16.29
C LEU A 29 -9.85 18.16 16.92
N SER A 30 -10.01 17.68 18.17
CA SER A 30 -9.07 16.79 18.83
C SER A 30 -9.15 15.39 18.24
N VAL A 31 -8.00 14.80 17.87
CA VAL A 31 -7.94 13.53 17.14
C VAL A 31 -7.04 12.52 17.83
N GLY A 32 -7.59 11.33 18.14
CA GLY A 32 -6.88 10.12 18.46
C GLY A 32 -6.79 9.19 17.25
N LEU A 33 -5.60 8.73 16.89
CA LEU A 33 -5.33 7.86 15.76
C LEU A 33 -4.65 6.59 16.24
N VAL A 34 -5.38 5.47 16.23
CA VAL A 34 -4.91 4.16 16.71
C VAL A 34 -4.27 3.41 15.56
N GLU A 35 -3.04 2.91 15.73
CA GLU A 35 -2.34 2.12 14.72
C GLU A 35 -1.44 1.06 15.37
N LYS A 36 -1.51 -0.17 14.88
CA LYS A 36 -0.71 -1.31 15.37
C LYS A 36 0.62 -1.48 14.66
N GLY A 37 0.79 -0.81 13.54
CA GLY A 37 1.99 -0.90 12.71
C GLY A 37 2.51 0.49 12.34
N ASN A 38 2.94 0.64 11.11
CA ASN A 38 3.43 1.92 10.61
C ASN A 38 2.28 2.79 10.08
N LEU A 39 2.34 4.09 10.39
CA LEU A 39 1.46 5.09 9.78
C LEU A 39 1.54 5.03 8.25
N GLY A 40 0.38 5.10 7.57
CA GLY A 40 0.31 5.02 6.11
C GLY A 40 -0.29 3.72 5.59
N GLY A 41 -0.24 2.64 6.38
CA GLY A 41 -0.88 1.36 6.10
C GLY A 41 -0.42 0.70 4.81
N THR A 42 -1.24 -0.18 4.27
CA THR A 42 -0.94 -0.98 3.07
C THR A 42 -0.51 -0.14 1.88
N CYS A 43 -1.23 0.93 1.57
CA CYS A 43 -0.96 1.76 0.38
C CYS A 43 0.47 2.33 0.38
N LEU A 44 0.93 2.84 1.52
CA LEU A 44 2.25 3.45 1.62
C LEU A 44 3.38 2.42 1.66
N HIS A 45 3.20 1.31 2.39
CA HIS A 45 4.32 0.42 2.69
C HIS A 45 4.43 -0.80 1.77
N VAL A 46 3.31 -1.36 1.32
CA VAL A 46 3.28 -2.64 0.57
C VAL A 46 2.26 -2.65 -0.59
N GLY A 47 1.67 -1.50 -0.91
CA GLY A 47 0.62 -1.38 -1.94
C GLY A 47 0.95 -0.34 -3.00
N CYS A 48 0.14 0.73 -3.06
CA CYS A 48 0.14 1.71 -4.14
C CYS A 48 1.51 2.36 -4.38
N ILE A 49 2.16 2.85 -3.33
CA ILE A 49 3.40 3.61 -3.47
C ILE A 49 4.55 2.75 -3.99
N PRO A 50 4.90 1.62 -3.35
CA PRO A 50 5.94 0.76 -3.89
C PRO A 50 5.60 0.20 -5.28
N THR A 51 4.34 -0.13 -5.57
CA THR A 51 3.94 -0.59 -6.90
C THR A 51 4.14 0.48 -7.96
N LYS A 52 3.80 1.76 -7.69
CA LYS A 52 4.04 2.87 -8.63
C LYS A 52 5.53 3.15 -8.82
N ALA A 53 6.35 2.95 -7.80
CA ALA A 53 7.81 3.03 -7.95
C ALA A 53 8.35 1.92 -8.86
N LEU A 54 7.84 0.68 -8.75
CA LEU A 54 8.18 -0.41 -9.66
C LEU A 54 7.72 -0.14 -11.09
N LEU A 55 6.49 0.36 -11.27
CA LEU A 55 5.98 0.75 -12.59
C LEU A 55 6.83 1.84 -13.24
N HIS A 56 7.27 2.83 -12.47
CA HIS A 56 8.15 3.87 -13.00
C HIS A 56 9.52 3.31 -13.43
N ALA A 57 10.09 2.38 -12.67
CA ALA A 57 11.31 1.68 -13.09
C ALA A 57 11.06 0.85 -14.37
N ALA A 58 9.89 0.24 -14.50
CA ALA A 58 9.47 -0.50 -15.70
C ALA A 58 9.34 0.41 -16.93
N GLU A 59 8.75 1.61 -16.78
CA GLU A 59 8.67 2.64 -17.85
C GLU A 59 10.06 3.06 -18.33
N ILE A 60 11.03 3.20 -17.43
CA ILE A 60 12.43 3.51 -17.80
C ILE A 60 13.04 2.36 -18.62
N ALA A 61 12.80 1.12 -18.22
CA ALA A 61 13.28 -0.04 -18.97
C ALA A 61 12.68 -0.12 -20.37
N ASP A 62 11.37 0.12 -20.50
CA ASP A 62 10.68 0.17 -21.80
C ASP A 62 11.18 1.34 -22.64
N SER A 63 11.34 2.53 -22.06
CA SER A 63 11.88 3.71 -22.73
C SER A 63 13.29 3.47 -23.29
N ALA A 64 14.14 2.77 -22.54
CA ALA A 64 15.47 2.42 -23.01
C ALA A 64 15.42 1.40 -24.16
N ARG A 65 14.51 0.42 -24.09
CA ARG A 65 14.31 -0.61 -25.13
C ARG A 65 13.78 -0.02 -26.43
N ASP A 66 12.83 0.91 -26.32
CA ASP A 66 12.13 1.50 -27.47
C ASP A 66 12.74 2.84 -27.90
N SER A 67 13.91 3.20 -27.38
CA SER A 67 14.55 4.52 -27.58
C SER A 67 14.85 4.85 -29.03
N GLU A 68 15.11 3.85 -29.90
CA GLU A 68 15.46 4.06 -31.31
C GLU A 68 14.34 4.75 -32.10
N GLN A 69 13.06 4.50 -31.77
CA GLN A 69 11.92 5.18 -32.42
C GLN A 69 11.95 6.70 -32.22
N PHE A 70 12.65 7.18 -31.21
CA PHE A 70 12.85 8.60 -30.92
C PHE A 70 14.21 9.14 -31.41
N GLY A 71 14.98 8.33 -32.16
CA GLY A 71 16.32 8.68 -32.59
C GLY A 71 17.39 8.63 -31.49
N VAL A 72 17.06 8.10 -30.31
CA VAL A 72 17.98 7.93 -29.18
C VAL A 72 18.53 6.50 -29.18
N ARG A 73 19.84 6.35 -29.12
CA ARG A 73 20.48 5.04 -29.04
C ARG A 73 20.79 4.73 -27.58
N ALA A 74 20.00 3.85 -26.96
CA ALA A 74 20.25 3.32 -25.63
C ALA A 74 20.25 1.79 -25.66
N THR A 75 20.91 1.17 -24.71
CA THR A 75 20.94 -0.28 -24.56
C THR A 75 20.53 -0.65 -23.14
N LEU A 76 19.49 -1.48 -23.03
CA LEU A 76 19.09 -2.07 -21.78
C LEU A 76 19.93 -3.34 -21.52
N ASN A 77 20.88 -3.27 -20.61
CA ASN A 77 21.77 -4.39 -20.30
C ASN A 77 21.18 -5.38 -19.28
N GLY A 78 20.03 -5.07 -18.68
CA GLY A 78 19.33 -5.89 -17.72
C GLY A 78 18.64 -5.07 -16.64
N ILE A 79 18.03 -5.78 -15.70
CA ILE A 79 17.32 -5.19 -14.54
C ILE A 79 18.10 -5.55 -13.27
N ASP A 80 18.62 -4.55 -12.59
CA ASP A 80 19.23 -4.68 -11.26
C ASP A 80 18.11 -4.57 -10.19
N MET A 81 17.52 -5.71 -9.81
CA MET A 81 16.44 -5.73 -8.81
C MET A 81 16.83 -5.18 -7.44
N PRO A 82 18.05 -5.44 -6.89
CA PRO A 82 18.54 -4.73 -5.72
C PRO A 82 18.51 -3.20 -5.86
N GLY A 83 18.95 -2.67 -6.99
CA GLY A 83 18.89 -1.24 -7.31
C GLY A 83 17.46 -0.73 -7.41
N VAL A 84 16.57 -1.45 -8.10
CA VAL A 84 15.13 -1.13 -8.20
C VAL A 84 14.48 -1.12 -6.81
N ASN A 85 14.76 -2.11 -5.98
CA ASN A 85 14.25 -2.17 -4.61
C ASN A 85 14.77 -1.01 -3.75
N SER A 86 16.06 -0.67 -3.86
CA SER A 86 16.64 0.49 -3.15
C SER A 86 15.94 1.80 -3.53
N TYR A 87 15.68 2.01 -4.82
CA TYR A 87 14.91 3.16 -5.30
C TYR A 87 13.49 3.19 -4.70
N LYS A 88 12.76 2.09 -4.83
CA LYS A 88 11.40 1.92 -4.30
C LYS A 88 11.34 2.19 -2.79
N ASP A 89 12.25 1.58 -2.03
CA ASP A 89 12.29 1.74 -0.57
C ASP A 89 12.65 3.17 -0.16
N GLY A 90 13.50 3.84 -0.93
CA GLY A 90 13.79 5.27 -0.77
C GLY A 90 12.58 6.16 -0.97
N VAL A 91 11.71 5.83 -1.94
CA VAL A 91 10.44 6.54 -2.16
C VAL A 91 9.51 6.36 -0.97
N VAL A 92 9.32 5.12 -0.51
CA VAL A 92 8.47 4.79 0.65
C VAL A 92 8.97 5.50 1.91
N ALA A 93 10.27 5.40 2.20
CA ALA A 93 10.87 6.02 3.39
C ALA A 93 10.69 7.55 3.42
N ARG A 94 10.88 8.21 2.28
CA ARG A 94 10.68 9.66 2.17
C ARG A 94 9.23 10.06 2.44
N LEU A 95 8.26 9.35 1.87
CA LEU A 95 6.83 9.63 2.07
C LEU A 95 6.39 9.30 3.49
N PHE A 96 6.88 8.21 4.08
CA PHE A 96 6.61 7.85 5.48
C PHE A 96 7.12 8.93 6.44
N LYS A 97 8.35 9.42 6.24
CA LYS A 97 8.90 10.52 7.03
C LYS A 97 8.05 11.78 6.92
N GLY A 98 7.59 12.12 5.70
CA GLY A 98 6.72 13.26 5.46
C GLY A 98 5.37 13.14 6.16
N LEU A 99 4.72 11.97 6.05
CA LEU A 99 3.44 11.70 6.71
C LEU A 99 3.55 11.77 8.23
N THR A 100 4.58 11.14 8.81
CA THR A 100 4.82 11.15 10.26
C THR A 100 5.04 12.58 10.77
N GLY A 101 5.84 13.37 10.03
CA GLY A 101 6.06 14.78 10.36
C GLY A 101 4.77 15.61 10.29
N LEU A 102 3.93 15.35 9.29
CA LEU A 102 2.66 16.04 9.11
C LEU A 102 1.66 15.72 10.23
N ILE A 103 1.52 14.45 10.59
CA ILE A 103 0.65 13.98 11.70
C ILE A 103 1.08 14.64 13.02
N LYS A 104 2.39 14.61 13.31
CA LYS A 104 2.95 15.25 14.51
C LYS A 104 2.74 16.77 14.48
N GLY A 105 3.01 17.42 13.37
CA GLY A 105 2.86 18.88 13.21
C GLY A 105 1.42 19.38 13.31
N ARG A 106 0.42 18.49 13.14
CA ARG A 106 -1.01 18.79 13.32
C ARG A 106 -1.53 18.47 14.73
N GLY A 107 -0.70 18.03 15.64
CA GLY A 107 -1.10 17.72 17.02
C GLY A 107 -2.02 16.51 17.13
N ILE A 108 -1.99 15.59 16.16
CA ILE A 108 -2.76 14.34 16.20
C ILE A 108 -2.08 13.40 17.19
N THR A 109 -2.85 12.89 18.15
CA THR A 109 -2.36 11.91 19.12
C THR A 109 -2.35 10.53 18.48
N VAL A 110 -1.16 9.98 18.25
CA VAL A 110 -1.00 8.60 17.79
C VAL A 110 -1.00 7.66 19.00
N ILE A 111 -1.86 6.65 18.93
CA ILE A 111 -2.00 5.61 19.95
C ILE A 111 -1.51 4.32 19.31
N GLU A 112 -0.32 3.88 19.72
CA GLU A 112 0.31 2.68 19.17
C GLU A 112 -0.27 1.43 19.83
N GLY A 113 -0.65 0.43 19.04
CA GLY A 113 -1.15 -0.85 19.50
C GLY A 113 -2.33 -1.37 18.69
N GLU A 114 -2.72 -2.63 18.94
CA GLU A 114 -3.87 -3.25 18.32
C GLU A 114 -5.17 -2.77 18.98
N GLY A 115 -5.87 -1.87 18.30
CA GLY A 115 -7.14 -1.35 18.76
C GLY A 115 -8.31 -2.27 18.45
N ARG A 116 -9.27 -2.33 19.38
CA ARG A 116 -10.54 -3.05 19.24
C ARG A 116 -11.69 -2.15 19.60
N LEU A 117 -12.71 -2.13 18.77
CA LEU A 117 -13.97 -1.43 19.08
C LEU A 117 -14.69 -2.21 20.20
N THR A 118 -14.84 -1.61 21.38
CA THR A 118 -15.46 -2.22 22.55
C THR A 118 -16.80 -1.57 22.93
N GLY A 119 -17.18 -0.51 22.22
CA GLY A 119 -18.45 0.18 22.37
C GLY A 119 -18.68 1.17 21.23
N PRO A 120 -19.86 1.78 21.15
CA PRO A 120 -20.19 2.72 20.05
C PRO A 120 -19.24 3.91 19.95
N HIS A 121 -18.63 4.30 21.08
CA HIS A 121 -17.73 5.43 21.19
C HIS A 121 -16.37 5.06 21.81
N GLN A 122 -16.08 3.77 21.98
CA GLN A 122 -14.93 3.30 22.74
C GLN A 122 -14.04 2.34 21.92
N VAL A 123 -12.76 2.61 21.93
CA VAL A 123 -11.71 1.73 21.40
C VAL A 123 -10.76 1.38 22.54
N THR A 124 -10.48 0.09 22.71
CA THR A 124 -9.49 -0.41 23.65
C THR A 124 -8.22 -0.81 22.91
N VAL A 125 -7.09 -0.34 23.41
CA VAL A 125 -5.74 -0.69 22.94
C VAL A 125 -4.99 -1.27 24.12
N ASP A 126 -4.57 -2.52 24.02
CA ASP A 126 -4.01 -3.30 25.13
C ASP A 126 -4.93 -3.25 26.39
N ASN A 127 -4.49 -2.58 27.46
CA ASN A 127 -5.25 -2.43 28.70
C ASN A 127 -5.85 -1.02 28.88
N ALA A 128 -5.69 -0.12 27.90
CA ALA A 128 -6.20 1.24 27.94
C ALA A 128 -7.45 1.40 27.08
N SER A 129 -8.43 2.14 27.57
CA SER A 129 -9.65 2.46 26.83
C SER A 129 -9.68 3.95 26.52
N TYR A 130 -10.05 4.27 25.28
CA TYR A 130 -10.18 5.63 24.77
C TYR A 130 -11.60 5.87 24.30
N VAL A 131 -12.13 7.05 24.57
CA VAL A 131 -13.50 7.45 24.22
C VAL A 131 -13.45 8.59 23.20
N GLY A 132 -14.09 8.40 22.05
CA GLY A 132 -14.29 9.44 21.04
C GLY A 132 -15.75 9.90 20.99
N ARG A 133 -16.01 11.19 20.79
CA ARG A 133 -17.37 11.64 20.44
C ARG A 133 -17.87 10.96 19.17
N HIS A 134 -16.95 10.76 18.23
CA HIS A 134 -17.16 10.00 16.99
C HIS A 134 -16.03 8.99 16.83
N VAL A 135 -16.39 7.77 16.42
CA VAL A 135 -15.41 6.71 16.10
C VAL A 135 -15.45 6.44 14.61
N VAL A 136 -14.28 6.42 13.98
CA VAL A 136 -14.10 6.10 12.57
C VAL A 136 -13.36 4.78 12.45
N LEU A 137 -13.95 3.81 11.75
CA LEU A 137 -13.32 2.54 11.45
C LEU A 137 -12.59 2.63 10.10
N ALA A 138 -11.27 2.61 10.15
CA ALA A 138 -10.39 2.62 9.00
C ALA A 138 -9.38 1.44 9.07
N SER A 139 -9.88 0.29 9.55
CA SER A 139 -9.10 -0.90 9.91
C SER A 139 -8.41 -1.60 8.73
N GLY A 140 -8.70 -1.18 7.48
CA GLY A 140 -8.05 -1.69 6.28
C GLY A 140 -8.59 -3.04 5.81
N SER A 141 -7.77 -3.72 5.02
CA SER A 141 -8.04 -5.04 4.45
C SER A 141 -6.75 -5.81 4.27
N TYR A 142 -6.86 -7.09 3.99
CA TYR A 142 -5.73 -7.97 3.68
C TYR A 142 -6.05 -8.83 2.46
N SER A 143 -5.01 -9.39 1.85
CA SER A 143 -5.14 -10.26 0.69
C SER A 143 -5.91 -11.53 1.02
N ARG A 144 -6.84 -11.91 0.14
CA ARG A 144 -7.61 -13.15 0.25
C ARG A 144 -7.09 -14.17 -0.77
N SER A 145 -6.95 -15.41 -0.35
CA SER A 145 -6.62 -16.52 -1.24
C SER A 145 -7.87 -17.17 -1.84
N LEU A 146 -7.68 -17.98 -2.86
CA LEU A 146 -8.71 -18.86 -3.42
C LEU A 146 -8.69 -20.21 -2.71
N PRO A 147 -9.83 -20.94 -2.62
CA PRO A 147 -9.85 -22.29 -2.07
C PRO A 147 -8.88 -23.21 -2.82
N GLY A 148 -8.04 -23.93 -2.08
CA GLY A 148 -7.04 -24.84 -2.63
C GLY A 148 -5.75 -24.17 -3.13
N LEU A 149 -5.59 -22.86 -2.96
CA LEU A 149 -4.37 -22.11 -3.26
C LEU A 149 -3.85 -21.45 -1.98
N ASP A 150 -3.00 -22.17 -1.26
CA ASP A 150 -2.38 -21.62 -0.05
C ASP A 150 -1.20 -20.71 -0.42
N ILE A 151 -1.19 -19.53 0.16
CA ILE A 151 -0.10 -18.55 -0.03
C ILE A 151 1.10 -19.06 0.78
N ASP A 152 2.18 -19.44 0.07
CA ASP A 152 3.42 -19.92 0.67
C ASP A 152 4.50 -18.83 0.78
N GLY A 153 4.30 -17.70 0.10
CA GLY A 153 5.26 -16.58 0.07
C GLY A 153 6.45 -16.80 -0.88
N GLU A 154 6.55 -17.95 -1.54
CA GLU A 154 7.63 -18.32 -2.44
C GLU A 154 7.17 -18.50 -3.89
N ARG A 155 6.21 -19.42 -4.12
CA ARG A 155 5.63 -19.74 -5.42
C ARG A 155 4.26 -19.13 -5.59
N ILE A 156 3.44 -19.19 -4.53
CA ILE A 156 2.11 -18.58 -4.47
C ILE A 156 2.21 -17.35 -3.58
N VAL A 157 2.28 -16.20 -4.22
CA VAL A 157 2.56 -14.92 -3.57
C VAL A 157 1.40 -13.95 -3.70
N THR A 158 1.27 -13.05 -2.73
CA THR A 158 0.39 -11.88 -2.84
C THR A 158 1.16 -10.67 -3.35
N SER A 159 0.46 -9.56 -3.59
CA SER A 159 1.09 -8.28 -3.93
C SER A 159 2.11 -7.80 -2.88
N GLU A 160 1.88 -8.12 -1.60
CA GLU A 160 2.81 -7.78 -0.51
C GLU A 160 4.16 -8.50 -0.61
N HIS A 161 4.16 -9.71 -1.16
CA HIS A 161 5.37 -10.46 -1.48
C HIS A 161 5.99 -9.94 -2.79
N ALA A 162 5.14 -9.72 -3.80
CA ALA A 162 5.58 -9.32 -5.13
C ALA A 162 6.34 -7.98 -5.14
N VAL A 163 5.96 -7.01 -4.30
CA VAL A 163 6.70 -5.73 -4.17
C VAL A 163 8.11 -5.89 -3.57
N ARG A 164 8.44 -7.07 -3.04
CA ARG A 164 9.71 -7.34 -2.34
C ARG A 164 10.59 -8.35 -3.04
N LEU A 165 10.18 -8.86 -4.21
CA LEU A 165 11.00 -9.81 -4.95
C LEU A 165 12.36 -9.20 -5.28
N ASP A 166 13.41 -9.97 -5.06
CA ASP A 166 14.81 -9.59 -5.25
C ASP A 166 15.37 -9.97 -6.62
N ARG A 167 14.55 -10.63 -7.45
CA ARG A 167 14.88 -11.06 -8.80
C ARG A 167 13.68 -10.93 -9.73
N VAL A 168 13.94 -10.80 -11.01
CA VAL A 168 12.91 -10.95 -12.04
C VAL A 168 12.63 -12.44 -12.23
N PRO A 169 11.38 -12.90 -12.03
CA PRO A 169 11.03 -14.30 -12.28
C PRO A 169 11.07 -14.59 -13.79
N ALA A 170 11.41 -15.82 -14.17
CA ALA A 170 11.39 -16.24 -15.59
C ALA A 170 9.97 -16.22 -16.16
N SER A 171 8.98 -16.64 -15.36
CA SER A 171 7.57 -16.61 -15.71
C SER A 171 6.68 -16.30 -14.53
N VAL A 172 5.53 -15.67 -14.79
CA VAL A 172 4.53 -15.28 -13.78
C VAL A 172 3.14 -15.60 -14.30
N VAL A 173 2.35 -16.25 -13.47
CA VAL A 173 0.90 -16.37 -13.67
C VAL A 173 0.20 -15.45 -12.67
N VAL A 174 -0.54 -14.47 -13.16
CA VAL A 174 -1.32 -13.54 -12.35
C VAL A 174 -2.76 -14.02 -12.28
N LEU A 175 -3.22 -14.36 -11.09
CA LEU A 175 -4.60 -14.73 -10.84
C LEU A 175 -5.42 -13.49 -10.46
N GLY A 176 -6.28 -13.07 -11.38
CA GLY A 176 -7.09 -11.87 -11.27
C GLY A 176 -6.55 -10.69 -12.08
N GLY A 177 -7.33 -10.25 -13.06
CA GLY A 177 -7.06 -9.12 -13.94
C GLY A 177 -7.58 -7.78 -13.40
N GLY A 178 -7.71 -7.63 -12.09
CA GLY A 178 -7.99 -6.35 -11.43
C GLY A 178 -6.78 -5.40 -11.50
N VAL A 179 -6.94 -4.20 -10.94
CA VAL A 179 -5.89 -3.14 -10.98
C VAL A 179 -4.53 -3.66 -10.55
N ILE A 180 -4.46 -4.29 -9.38
CA ILE A 180 -3.20 -4.81 -8.80
C ILE A 180 -2.57 -5.86 -9.72
N GLY A 181 -3.38 -6.80 -10.20
CA GLY A 181 -2.90 -7.86 -11.10
C GLY A 181 -2.34 -7.30 -12.41
N CYS A 182 -3.05 -6.37 -13.03
CA CYS A 182 -2.60 -5.71 -14.27
C CYS A 182 -1.31 -4.89 -14.05
N GLU A 183 -1.19 -4.17 -12.94
CA GLU A 183 0.02 -3.42 -12.60
C GLU A 183 1.24 -4.33 -12.44
N PHE A 184 1.13 -5.43 -11.68
CA PHE A 184 2.22 -6.39 -11.55
C PHE A 184 2.53 -7.13 -12.85
N ALA A 185 1.50 -7.49 -13.62
CA ALA A 185 1.70 -8.08 -14.95
C ALA A 185 2.52 -7.15 -15.86
N SER A 186 2.21 -5.86 -15.85
CA SER A 186 2.95 -4.83 -16.60
C SER A 186 4.40 -4.73 -16.13
N VAL A 187 4.64 -4.60 -14.82
CA VAL A 187 5.99 -4.54 -14.25
C VAL A 187 6.85 -5.73 -14.68
N TRP A 188 6.35 -6.95 -14.45
CA TRP A 188 7.11 -8.16 -14.75
C TRP A 188 7.34 -8.35 -16.26
N ARG A 189 6.34 -8.00 -17.08
CA ARG A 189 6.49 -8.05 -18.53
C ARG A 189 7.57 -7.07 -19.02
N SER A 190 7.56 -5.85 -18.52
CA SER A 190 8.57 -4.83 -18.85
C SER A 190 9.96 -5.22 -18.37
N PHE A 191 10.06 -5.94 -17.23
CA PHE A 191 11.34 -6.46 -16.75
C PHE A 191 11.83 -7.71 -17.48
N GLY A 192 11.00 -8.31 -18.36
CA GLY A 192 11.40 -9.40 -19.24
C GLY A 192 10.87 -10.78 -18.83
N ALA A 193 9.97 -10.87 -17.85
CA ALA A 193 9.31 -12.12 -17.52
C ALA A 193 8.30 -12.55 -18.60
N ASP A 194 8.05 -13.84 -18.74
CA ASP A 194 6.90 -14.36 -19.45
C ASP A 194 5.67 -14.28 -18.53
N VAL A 195 4.62 -13.53 -18.97
CA VAL A 195 3.49 -13.19 -18.09
C VAL A 195 2.18 -13.68 -18.69
N THR A 196 1.42 -14.41 -17.86
CA THR A 196 0.05 -14.84 -18.18
C THR A 196 -0.91 -14.29 -17.14
N ILE A 197 -2.02 -13.65 -17.56
CA ILE A 197 -3.12 -13.23 -16.67
C ILE A 197 -4.27 -14.22 -16.85
N VAL A 198 -4.78 -14.71 -15.72
CA VAL A 198 -5.99 -15.54 -15.65
C VAL A 198 -7.08 -14.74 -14.96
N GLU A 199 -8.15 -14.44 -15.69
CA GLU A 199 -9.29 -13.66 -15.20
C GLU A 199 -10.59 -14.43 -15.44
N ALA A 200 -11.46 -14.50 -14.44
CA ALA A 200 -12.75 -15.18 -14.52
C ALA A 200 -13.83 -14.33 -15.22
N LEU A 201 -13.67 -13.01 -15.23
CA LEU A 201 -14.61 -12.08 -15.84
C LEU A 201 -14.17 -11.74 -17.28
N PRO A 202 -15.11 -11.29 -18.14
CA PRO A 202 -14.82 -11.04 -19.56
C PRO A 202 -13.94 -9.81 -19.82
N ARG A 203 -13.58 -9.06 -18.79
CA ARG A 203 -12.79 -7.82 -18.89
C ARG A 203 -11.73 -7.73 -17.81
N LEU A 204 -10.58 -7.16 -18.17
CA LEU A 204 -9.56 -6.76 -17.21
C LEU A 204 -9.95 -5.42 -16.56
N SER A 205 -9.65 -5.26 -15.28
CA SER A 205 -9.77 -3.98 -14.56
C SER A 205 -11.07 -3.22 -14.81
N LEU A 206 -12.20 -3.74 -14.34
CA LEU A 206 -13.56 -3.22 -14.62
C LEU A 206 -13.76 -1.70 -14.36
N ILE A 207 -12.89 -1.06 -13.61
CA ILE A 207 -12.96 0.37 -13.29
C ILE A 207 -12.20 1.28 -14.26
N HIS A 208 -11.43 0.71 -15.19
CA HIS A 208 -10.57 1.46 -16.11
C HIS A 208 -10.99 1.35 -17.57
N ILE A 209 -12.19 0.88 -17.82
CA ILE A 209 -12.75 0.69 -19.16
C ILE A 209 -13.96 1.58 -19.38
#